data_d101a6859d70f743519d7377958ffbb1
#
_entry.id   d101a6859d70f743519d7377958ffbb1
#
_cell.length_a   1.000
_cell.length_b   1.000
_cell.length_c   1.000
_cell.angle_alpha   90.00
_cell.angle_beta   90.00
_cell.angle_gamma   90.00
#
_symmetry.space_group_name_H-M   'P 1'
#
loop_
_entity.id
_entity.type
_entity.pdbx_description
1 polymer ?
#
loop_
_entity_poly.entity_id
_entity_poly.type
_entity_poly.pdbx_seq_one_letter_code
_entity_poly.pdbx_strand_id
1 'polypeptide(L)'
;MVAGAKAVGVSNMTSVVDQPLTGELSAAAQTVGSLLTGAAPLGVAFSGGVDSSVLLALAVRALGADQVVAILGVSPSLGSDERLAAHQVAAVIGARIVEIQTREADNPAYRANGPDRCFHCKDELFTRIEDEVAGTYGLAAVAYGENADDMMRPDRPGSRAASNHRVLRPLADAGLGKNAVRAIARGLQLPSADKPAAPCLASRIPHFQEVSEAKLAQIETAEKALRTLGFAESRVRHHGEVARIELPAGELVRAVSAPAREQIHAAITAAGFRFVAVDLLGIQSGAFTMSLLPVKRD
;
A
#
# COMPACT_ATOMS: atom_id res chain seq x y z
N MET A 1 38.99 43.92 -1.20
CA MET A 1 39.24 42.49 -0.94
C MET A 1 37.89 41.82 -0.78
N VAL A 2 37.45 41.11 -1.79
CA VAL A 2 36.16 40.40 -1.79
C VAL A 2 36.49 38.95 -1.46
N ALA A 3 35.98 38.47 -0.32
CA ALA A 3 36.19 37.11 0.14
C ALA A 3 35.30 36.15 -0.70
N GLY A 4 35.94 35.19 -1.37
CA GLY A 4 35.29 34.18 -2.16
C GLY A 4 34.46 33.21 -1.28
N ALA A 5 33.20 33.12 -1.53
CA ALA A 5 32.33 32.06 -0.98
C ALA A 5 32.74 30.71 -1.59
N LYS A 6 33.26 29.81 -0.75
CA LYS A 6 33.47 28.40 -1.13
C LYS A 6 32.11 27.76 -1.36
N ALA A 7 31.87 27.28 -2.57
CA ALA A 7 30.73 26.40 -2.89
C ALA A 7 30.87 25.11 -2.05
N VAL A 8 29.88 24.86 -1.19
CA VAL A 8 29.73 23.59 -0.49
C VAL A 8 29.38 22.55 -1.55
N GLY A 9 30.28 21.58 -1.73
CA GLY A 9 30.08 20.49 -2.69
C GLY A 9 28.78 19.74 -2.39
N VAL A 10 27.88 19.71 -3.35
CA VAL A 10 26.72 18.81 -3.36
C VAL A 10 27.31 17.41 -3.45
N SER A 11 27.23 16.67 -2.35
CA SER A 11 27.57 15.25 -2.33
C SER A 11 26.73 14.56 -3.40
N ASN A 12 27.36 13.89 -4.36
CA ASN A 12 26.72 13.06 -5.37
C ASN A 12 26.06 11.87 -4.66
N MET A 13 24.83 12.05 -4.14
CA MET A 13 24.02 10.93 -3.67
C MET A 13 23.59 10.15 -4.90
N THR A 14 24.14 8.95 -5.08
CA THR A 14 23.69 8.00 -6.10
C THR A 14 22.19 7.80 -5.95
N SER A 15 21.44 7.96 -7.04
CA SER A 15 19.99 7.71 -7.03
C SER A 15 19.71 6.29 -6.54
N VAL A 16 18.62 6.09 -5.81
CA VAL A 16 18.25 4.74 -5.32
C VAL A 16 18.07 3.75 -6.47
N VAL A 17 17.63 4.20 -7.64
CA VAL A 17 17.48 3.34 -8.83
C VAL A 17 18.81 2.92 -9.43
N ASP A 18 19.89 3.65 -9.15
CA ASP A 18 21.26 3.36 -9.64
C ASP A 18 22.07 2.53 -8.64
N GLN A 19 21.51 2.22 -7.46
CA GLN A 19 22.20 1.38 -6.49
C GLN A 19 22.59 0.03 -7.11
N PRO A 20 23.82 -0.44 -6.92
CA PRO A 20 24.27 -1.70 -7.52
C PRO A 20 23.54 -2.90 -6.90
N LEU A 21 22.85 -3.64 -7.73
CA LEU A 21 22.33 -4.96 -7.37
C LEU A 21 23.33 -6.01 -7.86
N THR A 22 23.59 -7.04 -7.07
CA THR A 22 24.56 -8.10 -7.38
C THR A 22 23.90 -9.48 -7.38
N GLY A 23 24.52 -10.45 -8.03
CA GLY A 23 24.06 -11.84 -8.03
C GLY A 23 22.62 -12.00 -8.50
N GLU A 24 21.85 -12.77 -7.76
CA GLU A 24 20.44 -13.08 -8.07
C GLU A 24 19.55 -11.82 -8.12
N LEU A 25 19.83 -10.81 -7.30
CA LEU A 25 19.05 -9.57 -7.32
C LEU A 25 19.25 -8.79 -8.63
N SER A 26 20.46 -8.79 -9.17
CA SER A 26 20.75 -8.19 -10.48
C SER A 26 20.03 -8.94 -11.60
N ALA A 27 20.09 -10.26 -11.60
CA ALA A 27 19.40 -11.09 -12.58
C ALA A 27 17.87 -10.89 -12.52
N ALA A 28 17.30 -10.85 -11.33
CA ALA A 28 15.88 -10.59 -11.11
C ALA A 28 15.47 -9.20 -11.65
N ALA A 29 16.26 -8.17 -11.35
CA ALA A 29 16.02 -6.80 -11.87
C ALA A 29 16.09 -6.74 -13.39
N GLN A 30 17.04 -7.44 -14.01
CA GLN A 30 17.19 -7.56 -15.47
C GLN A 30 15.97 -8.27 -16.09
N THR A 31 15.50 -9.36 -15.48
CA THR A 31 14.31 -10.09 -15.93
C THR A 31 13.08 -9.16 -15.93
N VAL A 32 12.83 -8.44 -14.85
CA VAL A 32 11.73 -7.45 -14.77
C VAL A 32 11.90 -6.36 -15.83
N GLY A 33 13.11 -5.83 -15.99
CA GLY A 33 13.40 -4.83 -17.04
C GLY A 33 13.12 -5.35 -18.45
N SER A 34 13.46 -6.60 -18.74
CA SER A 34 13.18 -7.23 -20.03
C SER A 34 11.68 -7.38 -20.30
N LEU A 35 10.89 -7.71 -19.28
CA LEU A 35 9.43 -7.80 -19.37
C LEU A 35 8.76 -6.43 -19.62
N LEU A 36 9.45 -5.34 -19.28
CA LEU A 36 8.97 -3.98 -19.52
C LEU A 36 9.44 -3.39 -20.85
N THR A 37 10.27 -4.10 -21.62
CA THR A 37 10.76 -3.64 -22.92
C THR A 37 9.58 -3.45 -23.88
N GLY A 38 9.48 -2.24 -24.45
CA GLY A 38 8.37 -1.85 -25.36
C GLY A 38 7.09 -1.40 -24.65
N ALA A 39 7.06 -1.34 -23.31
CA ALA A 39 5.91 -0.89 -22.53
C ALA A 39 5.93 0.64 -22.26
N ALA A 40 6.93 1.36 -22.73
CA ALA A 40 7.07 2.81 -22.50
C ALA A 40 6.21 3.63 -23.48
N PRO A 41 5.60 4.76 -23.03
CA PRO A 41 5.50 5.26 -21.67
C PRO A 41 4.65 4.37 -20.77
N LEU A 42 5.12 4.10 -19.54
CA LEU A 42 4.52 3.16 -18.63
C LEU A 42 3.82 3.86 -17.44
N GLY A 43 2.56 3.53 -17.19
CA GLY A 43 1.87 3.84 -15.95
C GLY A 43 2.09 2.72 -14.92
N VAL A 44 2.48 3.07 -13.70
CA VAL A 44 2.56 2.12 -12.58
C VAL A 44 1.48 2.44 -11.57
N ALA A 45 0.48 1.54 -11.39
CA ALA A 45 -0.49 1.64 -10.32
C ALA A 45 0.23 1.48 -8.98
N PHE A 46 0.36 2.59 -8.25
CA PHE A 46 1.31 2.77 -7.16
C PHE A 46 0.61 3.04 -5.84
N SER A 47 0.94 2.27 -4.83
CA SER A 47 0.36 2.40 -3.47
C SER A 47 1.39 2.82 -2.41
N GLY A 48 2.68 2.97 -2.77
CA GLY A 48 3.75 3.20 -1.79
C GLY A 48 4.09 1.99 -0.91
N GLY A 49 3.45 0.84 -1.14
CA GLY A 49 3.83 -0.44 -0.53
C GLY A 49 5.07 -1.05 -1.20
N VAL A 50 5.73 -2.00 -0.53
CA VAL A 50 7.03 -2.54 -0.99
C VAL A 50 6.99 -3.08 -2.42
N ASP A 51 5.93 -3.82 -2.80
CA ASP A 51 5.83 -4.42 -4.14
C ASP A 51 5.72 -3.35 -5.24
N SER A 52 4.80 -2.39 -5.07
CA SER A 52 4.64 -1.29 -6.03
C SER A 52 5.85 -0.36 -6.08
N SER A 53 6.57 -0.21 -4.96
CA SER A 53 7.80 0.59 -4.91
C SER A 53 8.95 -0.08 -5.63
N VAL A 54 9.12 -1.39 -5.47
CA VAL A 54 10.12 -2.16 -6.23
C VAL A 54 9.81 -2.14 -7.72
N LEU A 55 8.55 -2.37 -8.09
CA LEU A 55 8.14 -2.28 -9.49
C LEU A 55 8.46 -0.89 -10.07
N LEU A 56 8.08 0.18 -9.37
CA LEU A 56 8.34 1.56 -9.82
C LEU A 56 9.84 1.81 -9.98
N ALA A 57 10.66 1.43 -9.00
CA ALA A 57 12.10 1.61 -9.06
C ALA A 57 12.76 0.82 -10.22
N LEU A 58 12.34 -0.44 -10.44
CA LEU A 58 12.85 -1.26 -11.54
C LEU A 58 12.37 -0.75 -12.90
N ALA A 59 11.15 -0.21 -12.99
CA ALA A 59 10.64 0.41 -14.20
C ALA A 59 11.44 1.69 -14.54
N VAL A 60 11.67 2.57 -13.57
CA VAL A 60 12.52 3.77 -13.76
C VAL A 60 13.94 3.39 -14.16
N ARG A 61 14.53 2.37 -13.51
CA ARG A 61 15.85 1.86 -13.86
C ARG A 61 15.94 1.33 -15.30
N ALA A 62 14.89 0.65 -15.77
CA ALA A 62 14.88 0.02 -17.09
C ALA A 62 14.50 0.97 -18.24
N LEU A 63 13.56 1.88 -18.00
CA LEU A 63 12.95 2.72 -19.03
C LEU A 63 13.38 4.20 -18.94
N GLY A 64 13.92 4.62 -17.81
CA GLY A 64 14.18 6.03 -17.50
C GLY A 64 12.99 6.73 -16.80
N ALA A 65 13.27 7.72 -15.97
CA ALA A 65 12.27 8.42 -15.17
C ALA A 65 11.22 9.16 -16.02
N ASP A 66 11.61 9.67 -17.17
CA ASP A 66 10.72 10.40 -18.07
C ASP A 66 9.69 9.50 -18.79
N GLN A 67 9.93 8.18 -18.77
CA GLN A 67 9.08 7.18 -19.41
C GLN A 67 8.18 6.44 -18.42
N VAL A 68 8.18 6.83 -17.14
CA VAL A 68 7.42 6.14 -16.09
C VAL A 68 6.62 7.14 -15.27
N VAL A 69 5.34 6.86 -15.08
CA VAL A 69 4.43 7.66 -14.24
C VAL A 69 3.88 6.75 -13.13
N ALA A 70 4.12 7.13 -11.88
CA ALA A 70 3.45 6.51 -10.73
C ALA A 70 2.03 7.06 -10.62
N ILE A 71 1.03 6.20 -10.52
CA ILE A 71 -0.39 6.59 -10.47
C ILE A 71 -0.96 6.13 -9.13
N LEU A 72 -1.31 7.08 -8.28
CA LEU A 72 -1.87 6.85 -6.96
C LEU A 72 -3.38 7.08 -6.98
N GLY A 73 -4.17 6.02 -6.76
CA GLY A 73 -5.60 6.14 -6.52
C GLY A 73 -5.87 6.71 -5.12
N VAL A 74 -6.65 7.77 -5.06
CA VAL A 74 -7.01 8.47 -3.81
C VAL A 74 -8.51 8.35 -3.57
N SER A 75 -8.87 7.79 -2.43
CA SER A 75 -10.25 7.67 -1.94
C SER A 75 -10.27 7.70 -0.41
N PRO A 76 -11.45 7.75 0.23
CA PRO A 76 -11.57 7.63 1.68
C PRO A 76 -10.98 6.33 2.27
N SER A 77 -10.73 5.31 1.43
CA SER A 77 -10.09 4.05 1.86
C SER A 77 -8.57 4.15 2.02
N LEU A 78 -7.94 5.18 1.45
CA LEU A 78 -6.50 5.44 1.57
C LEU A 78 -6.23 6.34 2.78
N GLY A 79 -5.52 5.83 3.78
CA GLY A 79 -5.11 6.64 4.92
C GLY A 79 -4.17 7.79 4.51
N SER A 80 -4.32 8.95 5.15
CA SER A 80 -3.54 10.15 4.84
C SER A 80 -2.03 9.95 4.99
N ASP A 81 -1.60 9.17 5.99
CA ASP A 81 -0.18 8.85 6.19
C ASP A 81 0.36 7.93 5.07
N GLU A 82 -0.47 7.01 4.55
CA GLU A 82 -0.10 6.16 3.42
C GLU A 82 0.05 6.98 2.14
N ARG A 83 -0.86 7.95 1.92
CA ARG A 83 -0.76 8.90 0.80
C ARG A 83 0.54 9.70 0.86
N LEU A 84 0.88 10.25 2.04
CA LEU A 84 2.12 11.00 2.24
C LEU A 84 3.35 10.10 2.00
N ALA A 85 3.35 8.89 2.55
CA ALA A 85 4.44 7.94 2.38
C ALA A 85 4.63 7.53 0.91
N ALA A 86 3.54 7.39 0.14
CA ALA A 86 3.62 7.12 -1.30
C ALA A 86 4.36 8.23 -2.05
N HIS A 87 4.03 9.50 -1.77
CA HIS A 87 4.76 10.65 -2.36
C HIS A 87 6.24 10.65 -2.00
N GLN A 88 6.57 10.38 -0.74
CA GLN A 88 7.97 10.33 -0.29
C GLN A 88 8.76 9.23 -1.02
N VAL A 89 8.17 8.04 -1.18
CA VAL A 89 8.82 6.93 -1.89
C VAL A 89 8.99 7.25 -3.37
N ALA A 90 7.97 7.81 -4.04
CA ALA A 90 8.07 8.21 -5.44
C ALA A 90 9.16 9.28 -5.65
N ALA A 91 9.27 10.25 -4.74
CA ALA A 91 10.31 11.28 -4.78
C ALA A 91 11.72 10.69 -4.62
N VAL A 92 11.90 9.73 -3.70
CA VAL A 92 13.19 9.03 -3.51
C VAL A 92 13.57 8.22 -4.75
N ILE A 93 12.60 7.60 -5.43
CA ILE A 93 12.81 6.87 -6.70
C ILE A 93 13.11 7.83 -7.86
N GLY A 94 12.69 9.09 -7.76
CA GLY A 94 12.79 10.07 -8.83
C GLY A 94 11.70 9.92 -9.88
N ALA A 95 10.60 9.25 -9.55
CA ALA A 95 9.47 9.06 -10.44
C ALA A 95 8.44 10.18 -10.31
N ARG A 96 7.88 10.60 -11.44
CA ARG A 96 6.70 11.47 -11.44
C ARG A 96 5.51 10.73 -10.84
N ILE A 97 4.78 11.38 -9.92
CA ILE A 97 3.56 10.83 -9.33
C ILE A 97 2.34 11.66 -9.72
N VAL A 98 1.25 11.00 -10.07
CA VAL A 98 -0.05 11.57 -10.38
C VAL A 98 -1.08 10.95 -9.49
N GLU A 99 -1.93 11.76 -8.89
CA GLU A 99 -3.08 11.31 -8.13
C GLU A 99 -4.35 11.32 -8.97
N ILE A 100 -5.14 10.27 -8.83
CA ILE A 100 -6.47 10.19 -9.43
C ILE A 100 -7.50 9.90 -8.33
N GLN A 101 -8.66 10.56 -8.41
CA GLN A 101 -9.75 10.29 -7.49
C GLN A 101 -10.49 9.04 -7.93
N THR A 102 -10.51 8.01 -7.09
CA THR A 102 -11.29 6.82 -7.32
C THR A 102 -12.62 6.87 -6.57
N ARG A 103 -13.68 6.31 -7.16
CA ARG A 103 -15.06 6.39 -6.68
C ARG A 103 -15.64 5.00 -6.40
N GLU A 104 -14.81 4.08 -5.91
CA GLU A 104 -15.27 2.74 -5.58
C GLU A 104 -16.42 2.73 -4.55
N ALA A 105 -16.50 3.78 -3.70
CA ALA A 105 -17.59 3.96 -2.74
C ALA A 105 -18.96 4.20 -3.41
N ASP A 106 -19.02 4.65 -4.66
CA ASP A 106 -20.27 4.79 -5.43
C ASP A 106 -20.82 3.42 -5.87
N ASN A 107 -19.96 2.39 -5.93
CA ASN A 107 -20.34 1.04 -6.31
C ASN A 107 -21.01 0.30 -5.14
N PRO A 108 -22.31 -0.10 -5.26
CA PRO A 108 -22.99 -0.84 -4.21
C PRO A 108 -22.32 -2.16 -3.83
N ALA A 109 -21.70 -2.86 -4.80
CA ALA A 109 -21.00 -4.11 -4.54
C ALA A 109 -19.72 -3.89 -3.69
N TYR A 110 -19.01 -2.79 -3.90
CA TYR A 110 -17.91 -2.39 -3.02
C TYR A 110 -18.42 -2.09 -1.60
N ARG A 111 -19.50 -1.28 -1.48
CA ARG A 111 -20.06 -0.91 -0.17
C ARG A 111 -20.57 -2.13 0.60
N ALA A 112 -21.12 -3.13 -0.08
CA ALA A 112 -21.57 -4.37 0.54
C ALA A 112 -20.45 -5.15 1.23
N ASN A 113 -19.19 -4.83 0.96
CA ASN A 113 -18.01 -5.39 1.61
C ASN A 113 -17.94 -6.92 1.54
N GLY A 114 -18.30 -7.47 0.38
CA GLY A 114 -18.19 -8.89 0.09
C GLY A 114 -16.73 -9.36 -0.06
N PRO A 115 -16.50 -10.66 -0.25
CA PRO A 115 -15.17 -11.22 -0.50
C PRO A 115 -14.50 -10.63 -1.74
N ASP A 116 -15.28 -10.11 -2.68
CA ASP A 116 -14.86 -9.51 -3.95
C ASP A 116 -14.66 -7.99 -3.88
N ARG A 117 -14.79 -7.36 -2.72
CA ARG A 117 -14.59 -5.91 -2.55
C ARG A 117 -13.29 -5.41 -3.22
N CYS A 118 -12.18 -6.16 -3.08
CA CYS A 118 -10.90 -5.79 -3.68
C CYS A 118 -10.90 -5.85 -5.21
N PHE A 119 -11.78 -6.66 -5.82
CA PHE A 119 -12.00 -6.63 -7.26
C PHE A 119 -12.60 -5.29 -7.65
N HIS A 120 -13.69 -4.88 -7.05
CA HIS A 120 -14.38 -3.63 -7.37
C HIS A 120 -13.50 -2.39 -7.16
N CYS A 121 -12.67 -2.38 -6.11
CA CYS A 121 -11.72 -1.31 -5.86
C CYS A 121 -10.65 -1.21 -6.97
N LYS A 122 -10.07 -2.34 -7.39
CA LYS A 122 -9.06 -2.34 -8.45
C LYS A 122 -9.64 -2.10 -9.84
N ASP A 123 -10.83 -2.61 -10.10
CA ASP A 123 -11.55 -2.40 -11.36
C ASP A 123 -11.81 -0.90 -11.57
N GLU A 124 -12.32 -0.21 -10.55
CA GLU A 124 -12.48 1.25 -10.55
C GLU A 124 -11.14 1.97 -10.79
N LEU A 125 -10.07 1.58 -10.07
CA LEU A 125 -8.76 2.18 -10.24
C LEU A 125 -8.26 2.07 -11.68
N PHE A 126 -8.35 0.89 -12.28
CA PHE A 126 -7.86 0.68 -13.66
C PHE A 126 -8.74 1.40 -14.68
N THR A 127 -10.05 1.41 -14.49
CA THR A 127 -10.97 2.21 -15.33
C THR A 127 -10.58 3.69 -15.31
N ARG A 128 -10.33 4.26 -14.12
CA ARG A 128 -9.89 5.65 -13.99
C ARG A 128 -8.52 5.91 -14.64
N ILE A 129 -7.60 4.96 -14.56
CA ILE A 129 -6.31 5.08 -15.24
C ILE A 129 -6.51 5.12 -16.76
N GLU A 130 -7.35 4.25 -17.29
CA GLU A 130 -7.66 4.21 -18.73
C GLU A 130 -8.33 5.53 -19.20
N ASP A 131 -9.31 6.01 -18.45
CA ASP A 131 -10.12 7.17 -18.83
C ASP A 131 -9.37 8.51 -18.68
N GLU A 132 -8.61 8.69 -17.59
CA GLU A 132 -8.10 9.99 -17.18
C GLU A 132 -6.59 10.16 -17.40
N VAL A 133 -5.81 9.07 -17.34
CA VAL A 133 -4.35 9.14 -17.34
C VAL A 133 -3.73 8.63 -18.63
N ALA A 134 -4.23 7.53 -19.16
CA ALA A 134 -3.61 6.85 -20.29
C ALA A 134 -3.47 7.78 -21.51
N GLY A 135 -4.54 8.48 -21.88
CA GLY A 135 -4.52 9.44 -22.99
C GLY A 135 -3.67 10.69 -22.71
N THR A 136 -3.75 11.23 -21.49
CA THR A 136 -3.02 12.44 -21.07
C THR A 136 -1.51 12.26 -21.10
N TYR A 137 -1.04 11.07 -20.73
CA TYR A 137 0.39 10.74 -20.65
C TYR A 137 0.86 9.87 -21.82
N GLY A 138 -0.01 9.52 -22.77
CA GLY A 138 0.31 8.68 -23.91
C GLY A 138 0.79 7.30 -23.50
N LEU A 139 0.22 6.72 -22.42
CA LEU A 139 0.70 5.45 -21.88
C LEU A 139 0.52 4.31 -22.89
N ALA A 140 1.60 3.58 -23.14
CA ALA A 140 1.57 2.36 -23.95
C ALA A 140 1.08 1.15 -23.14
N ALA A 141 1.34 1.16 -21.82
CA ALA A 141 0.92 0.08 -20.92
C ALA A 141 0.73 0.60 -19.47
N VAL A 142 0.02 -0.20 -18.68
CA VAL A 142 -0.10 -0.04 -17.23
C VAL A 142 0.41 -1.31 -16.55
N ALA A 143 1.14 -1.15 -15.44
CA ALA A 143 1.62 -2.25 -14.63
C ALA A 143 1.25 -2.06 -13.16
N TYR A 144 1.19 -3.15 -12.38
CA TYR A 144 1.00 -3.08 -10.94
C TYR A 144 1.85 -4.12 -10.19
N GLY A 145 2.11 -3.85 -8.91
CA GLY A 145 3.01 -4.63 -8.07
C GLY A 145 2.37 -5.88 -7.49
N GLU A 146 1.95 -6.84 -8.32
CA GLU A 146 1.61 -8.19 -7.87
C GLU A 146 2.87 -9.04 -7.86
N ASN A 147 3.14 -9.76 -6.79
CA ASN A 147 4.25 -10.69 -6.67
C ASN A 147 3.80 -12.14 -6.90
N ALA A 148 4.75 -13.06 -7.08
CA ALA A 148 4.44 -14.47 -7.41
C ALA A 148 3.65 -15.18 -6.29
N ASP A 149 3.89 -14.86 -5.00
CA ASP A 149 3.15 -15.46 -3.89
C ASP A 149 1.68 -15.03 -3.90
N ASP A 150 1.41 -13.81 -4.39
CA ASP A 150 0.04 -13.29 -4.53
C ASP A 150 -0.74 -14.04 -5.61
N MET A 151 -0.10 -14.42 -6.72
CA MET A 151 -0.73 -15.22 -7.79
C MET A 151 -1.14 -16.61 -7.33
N MET A 152 -0.42 -17.20 -6.38
CA MET A 152 -0.71 -18.55 -5.86
C MET A 152 -1.93 -18.57 -4.92
N ARG A 153 -2.52 -17.42 -4.59
CA ARG A 153 -3.69 -17.33 -3.72
C ARG A 153 -4.97 -17.28 -4.54
N PRO A 154 -5.81 -18.35 -4.51
CA PRO A 154 -7.04 -18.40 -5.29
C PRO A 154 -8.10 -17.39 -4.84
N ASP A 155 -7.93 -16.79 -3.66
CA ASP A 155 -8.85 -15.85 -3.01
C ASP A 155 -8.52 -14.37 -3.29
N ARG A 156 -7.71 -14.07 -4.34
CA ARG A 156 -7.34 -12.70 -4.69
C ARG A 156 -8.19 -12.12 -5.83
N PRO A 157 -9.36 -11.56 -5.52
CA PRO A 157 -10.25 -10.99 -6.54
C PRO A 157 -9.62 -9.82 -7.31
N GLY A 158 -8.62 -9.15 -6.73
CA GLY A 158 -7.92 -8.05 -7.40
C GLY A 158 -7.10 -8.45 -8.62
N SER A 159 -6.58 -9.68 -8.70
CA SER A 159 -5.86 -10.18 -9.88
C SER A 159 -6.77 -10.31 -11.10
N ARG A 160 -8.06 -10.63 -10.88
CA ARG A 160 -9.07 -10.67 -11.94
C ARG A 160 -9.30 -9.32 -12.58
N ALA A 161 -9.38 -8.24 -11.78
CA ALA A 161 -9.49 -6.88 -12.30
C ALA A 161 -8.30 -6.52 -13.21
N ALA A 162 -7.07 -6.81 -12.77
CA ALA A 162 -5.89 -6.57 -13.58
C ALA A 162 -5.90 -7.33 -14.92
N SER A 163 -6.41 -8.56 -14.93
CA SER A 163 -6.55 -9.34 -16.16
C SER A 163 -7.60 -8.75 -17.10
N ASN A 164 -8.72 -8.24 -16.59
CA ASN A 164 -9.76 -7.58 -17.38
C ASN A 164 -9.25 -6.35 -18.09
N HIS A 165 -8.40 -5.56 -17.43
CA HIS A 165 -7.79 -4.32 -17.94
C HIS A 165 -6.42 -4.54 -18.60
N ARG A 166 -5.99 -5.78 -18.82
CA ARG A 166 -4.70 -6.13 -19.45
C ARG A 166 -3.49 -5.47 -18.77
N VAL A 167 -3.57 -5.27 -17.45
CA VAL A 167 -2.49 -4.66 -16.66
C VAL A 167 -1.34 -5.65 -16.48
N LEU A 168 -0.12 -5.19 -16.74
CA LEU A 168 1.09 -6.00 -16.63
C LEU A 168 1.42 -6.34 -15.17
N ARG A 169 2.01 -7.52 -14.92
CA ARG A 169 2.39 -8.03 -13.61
C ARG A 169 3.86 -8.45 -13.57
N PRO A 170 4.81 -7.59 -13.91
CA PRO A 170 6.18 -7.99 -14.20
C PRO A 170 6.92 -8.63 -13.02
N LEU A 171 6.57 -8.32 -11.76
CA LEU A 171 7.15 -8.99 -10.59
C LEU A 171 6.68 -10.46 -10.50
N ALA A 172 5.40 -10.71 -10.71
CA ALA A 172 4.82 -12.04 -10.70
C ALA A 172 5.30 -12.86 -11.90
N ASP A 173 5.31 -12.26 -13.09
CA ASP A 173 5.75 -12.88 -14.34
C ASP A 173 7.26 -13.23 -14.32
N ALA A 174 8.06 -12.48 -13.55
CA ALA A 174 9.46 -12.79 -13.24
C ALA A 174 9.64 -13.84 -12.12
N GLY A 175 8.55 -14.38 -11.56
CA GLY A 175 8.60 -15.36 -10.48
C GLY A 175 9.05 -14.80 -9.14
N LEU A 176 8.99 -13.47 -8.91
CA LEU A 176 9.46 -12.84 -7.69
C LEU A 176 8.43 -12.95 -6.58
N GLY A 177 8.70 -13.80 -5.59
CA GLY A 177 7.94 -13.88 -4.35
C GLY A 177 8.28 -12.72 -3.39
N LYS A 178 7.54 -12.63 -2.29
CA LYS A 178 7.63 -11.52 -1.31
C LYS A 178 9.04 -11.32 -0.74
N ASN A 179 9.75 -12.42 -0.49
CA ASN A 179 11.12 -12.36 0.06
C ASN A 179 12.10 -11.75 -0.95
N ALA A 180 12.03 -12.14 -2.24
CA ALA A 180 12.85 -11.57 -3.30
C ALA A 180 12.54 -10.08 -3.50
N VAL A 181 11.26 -9.69 -3.52
CA VAL A 181 10.85 -8.28 -3.60
C VAL A 181 11.43 -7.46 -2.45
N ARG A 182 11.34 -7.94 -1.21
CA ARG A 182 11.95 -7.24 -0.05
C ARG A 182 13.47 -7.19 -0.13
N ALA A 183 14.13 -8.23 -0.63
CA ALA A 183 15.58 -8.24 -0.82
C ALA A 183 16.01 -7.18 -1.86
N ILE A 184 15.28 -7.05 -2.98
CA ILE A 184 15.51 -5.99 -3.97
C ILE A 184 15.27 -4.62 -3.35
N ALA A 185 14.17 -4.45 -2.58
CA ALA A 185 13.87 -3.18 -1.92
C ALA A 185 15.00 -2.73 -0.98
N ARG A 186 15.59 -3.66 -0.20
CA ARG A 186 16.74 -3.38 0.67
C ARG A 186 18.00 -3.08 -0.14
N GLY A 187 18.27 -3.84 -1.20
CA GLY A 187 19.39 -3.61 -2.12
C GLY A 187 19.34 -2.23 -2.75
N LEU A 188 18.16 -1.74 -3.09
CA LEU A 188 17.91 -0.40 -3.60
C LEU A 188 17.76 0.66 -2.49
N GLN A 189 17.81 0.28 -1.22
CA GLN A 189 17.63 1.17 -0.07
C GLN A 189 16.28 1.93 -0.10
N LEU A 190 15.22 1.28 -0.58
CA LEU A 190 13.90 1.90 -0.63
C LEU A 190 13.32 2.09 0.78
N PRO A 191 12.71 3.24 1.10
CA PRO A 191 12.08 3.47 2.40
C PRO A 191 10.98 2.45 2.75
N SER A 192 10.40 1.83 1.74
CA SER A 192 9.34 0.81 1.88
C SER A 192 9.86 -0.61 2.16
N ALA A 193 11.18 -0.86 2.19
CA ALA A 193 11.77 -2.20 2.27
C ALA A 193 11.27 -3.01 3.47
N ASP A 194 11.25 -2.39 4.64
CA ASP A 194 10.84 -3.02 5.90
C ASP A 194 9.46 -2.55 6.38
N LYS A 195 8.75 -1.78 5.54
CA LYS A 195 7.40 -1.33 5.85
C LYS A 195 6.46 -2.53 6.06
N PRO A 196 5.73 -2.60 7.18
CA PRO A 196 4.70 -3.60 7.39
C PRO A 196 3.61 -3.51 6.31
N ALA A 197 2.88 -4.62 6.11
CA ALA A 197 1.71 -4.59 5.22
C ALA A 197 0.65 -3.64 5.78
N ALA A 198 0.33 -2.60 5.02
CA ALA A 198 -0.67 -1.60 5.36
C ALA A 198 -1.89 -1.75 4.42
N PRO A 199 -2.80 -2.67 4.70
CA PRO A 199 -4.03 -2.81 3.91
C PRO A 199 -4.91 -1.57 4.09
N CYS A 200 -5.75 -1.26 3.08
CA CYS A 200 -6.63 -0.09 3.08
C CYS A 200 -7.55 -0.03 4.33
N LEU A 201 -8.03 1.15 4.69
CA LEU A 201 -8.90 1.35 5.88
C LEU A 201 -10.17 0.47 5.83
N ALA A 202 -10.71 0.19 4.64
CA ALA A 202 -11.87 -0.69 4.51
C ALA A 202 -11.62 -2.12 5.03
N SER A 203 -10.36 -2.56 5.13
CA SER A 203 -10.01 -3.85 5.73
C SER A 203 -10.27 -3.92 7.25
N ARG A 204 -10.55 -2.80 7.90
CA ARG A 204 -10.92 -2.71 9.32
C ARG A 204 -12.39 -2.96 9.57
N ILE A 205 -13.19 -3.04 8.52
CA ILE A 205 -14.63 -3.28 8.60
C ILE A 205 -14.88 -4.77 8.33
N PRO A 206 -15.59 -5.51 9.19
CA PRO A 206 -15.92 -6.91 8.98
C PRO A 206 -16.65 -7.14 7.65
N HIS A 207 -16.40 -8.27 6.99
CA HIS A 207 -17.14 -8.63 5.77
C HIS A 207 -18.64 -8.56 5.99
N PHE A 208 -19.38 -8.17 4.94
CA PHE A 208 -20.83 -7.98 4.92
C PHE A 208 -21.36 -6.86 5.82
N GLN A 209 -20.47 -6.08 6.44
CA GLN A 209 -20.83 -4.78 7.03
C GLN A 209 -20.48 -3.68 6.02
N GLU A 210 -21.43 -2.79 5.80
CA GLU A 210 -21.30 -1.72 4.81
C GLU A 210 -20.06 -0.86 5.06
N VAL A 211 -19.28 -0.63 3.99
CA VAL A 211 -18.20 0.37 3.96
C VAL A 211 -18.83 1.73 3.68
N SER A 212 -18.63 2.69 4.59
CA SER A 212 -19.05 4.08 4.42
C SER A 212 -17.91 5.04 4.75
N GLU A 213 -17.94 6.23 4.17
CA GLU A 213 -16.95 7.27 4.42
C GLU A 213 -16.87 7.63 5.91
N ALA A 214 -18.01 7.68 6.60
CA ALA A 214 -18.06 7.96 8.03
C ALA A 214 -17.27 6.93 8.86
N LYS A 215 -17.44 5.63 8.55
CA LYS A 215 -16.67 4.58 9.23
C LYS A 215 -15.19 4.65 8.90
N LEU A 216 -14.82 4.92 7.65
CA LEU A 216 -13.43 5.06 7.23
C LEU A 216 -12.75 6.23 7.94
N ALA A 217 -13.39 7.39 7.99
CA ALA A 217 -12.90 8.57 8.70
C ALA A 217 -12.76 8.33 10.21
N GLN A 218 -13.73 7.62 10.81
CA GLN A 218 -13.68 7.24 12.22
C GLN A 218 -12.50 6.31 12.53
N ILE A 219 -12.25 5.31 11.67
CA ILE A 219 -11.11 4.39 11.79
C ILE A 219 -9.79 5.16 11.65
N GLU A 220 -9.67 6.02 10.63
CA GLU A 220 -8.46 6.79 10.40
C GLU A 220 -8.14 7.71 11.59
N THR A 221 -9.14 8.42 12.11
CA THR A 221 -9.01 9.29 13.29
C THR A 221 -8.52 8.48 14.49
N ALA A 222 -9.09 7.32 14.74
CA ALA A 222 -8.71 6.44 15.84
C ALA A 222 -7.27 5.90 15.69
N GLU A 223 -6.90 5.39 14.50
CA GLU A 223 -5.55 4.89 14.25
C GLU A 223 -4.49 6.01 14.32
N LYS A 224 -4.82 7.22 13.84
CA LYS A 224 -3.95 8.40 13.96
C LYS A 224 -3.73 8.80 15.42
N ALA A 225 -4.78 8.77 16.23
CA ALA A 225 -4.68 9.06 17.66
C ALA A 225 -3.79 8.04 18.39
N LEU A 226 -3.91 6.75 18.08
CA LEU A 226 -3.02 5.71 18.63
C LEU A 226 -1.56 5.95 18.24
N ARG A 227 -1.28 6.32 17.00
CA ARG A 227 0.09 6.67 16.57
C ARG A 227 0.65 7.86 17.34
N THR A 228 -0.18 8.89 17.57
CA THR A 228 0.21 10.06 18.38
C THR A 228 0.57 9.68 19.82
N LEU A 229 -0.10 8.65 20.37
CA LEU A 229 0.20 8.07 21.70
C LEU A 229 1.42 7.12 21.67
N GLY A 230 2.11 7.00 20.53
CA GLY A 230 3.31 6.18 20.38
C GLY A 230 3.05 4.71 20.09
N PHE A 231 1.82 4.32 19.67
CA PHE A 231 1.50 3.00 19.16
C PHE A 231 1.63 3.02 17.63
N ALA A 232 2.86 2.94 17.14
CA ALA A 232 3.20 3.11 15.72
C ALA A 232 2.49 2.08 14.83
N GLU A 233 2.42 0.82 15.27
CA GLU A 233 1.66 -0.23 14.60
C GLU A 233 0.38 -0.50 15.37
N SER A 234 -0.75 -0.13 14.78
CA SER A 234 -2.07 -0.37 15.35
C SER A 234 -3.11 -0.57 14.25
N ARG A 235 -4.16 -1.31 14.58
CA ARG A 235 -5.36 -1.42 13.73
C ARG A 235 -6.59 -1.27 14.59
N VAL A 236 -7.52 -0.44 14.16
CA VAL A 236 -8.80 -0.27 14.83
C VAL A 236 -9.89 -0.93 14.00
N ARG A 237 -10.32 -2.13 14.43
CA ARG A 237 -11.43 -2.85 13.80
C ARG A 237 -12.75 -2.27 14.23
N HIS A 238 -13.58 -1.94 13.25
CA HIS A 238 -14.86 -1.29 13.44
C HIS A 238 -15.97 -2.32 13.66
N HIS A 239 -16.46 -2.46 14.87
CA HIS A 239 -17.59 -3.32 15.21
C HIS A 239 -18.80 -2.48 15.68
N GLY A 240 -19.29 -1.58 14.80
CA GLY A 240 -20.37 -0.66 15.15
C GLY A 240 -19.90 0.37 16.21
N GLU A 241 -20.46 0.31 17.40
CA GLU A 241 -20.08 1.21 18.50
C GLU A 241 -18.76 0.81 19.19
N VAL A 242 -18.19 -0.36 18.87
CA VAL A 242 -16.98 -0.91 19.51
C VAL A 242 -15.76 -0.73 18.61
N ALA A 243 -14.73 -0.08 19.11
CA ALA A 243 -13.38 -0.14 18.56
C ALA A 243 -12.66 -1.36 19.15
N ARG A 244 -12.31 -2.37 18.32
CA ARG A 244 -11.41 -3.45 18.72
C ARG A 244 -10.01 -3.12 18.23
N ILE A 245 -9.12 -2.80 19.17
CA ILE A 245 -7.75 -2.38 18.89
C ILE A 245 -6.86 -3.61 18.81
N GLU A 246 -6.13 -3.75 17.71
CA GLU A 246 -5.07 -4.73 17.54
C GLU A 246 -3.71 -4.02 17.60
N LEU A 247 -2.80 -4.50 18.45
CA LEU A 247 -1.44 -3.98 18.65
C LEU A 247 -0.43 -5.13 18.57
N PRO A 248 0.86 -4.87 18.32
CA PRO A 248 1.89 -5.87 18.51
C PRO A 248 1.83 -6.45 19.94
N ALA A 249 2.04 -7.75 20.08
CA ALA A 249 1.91 -8.44 21.39
C ALA A 249 2.74 -7.77 22.50
N GLY A 250 3.94 -7.25 22.17
CA GLY A 250 4.79 -6.52 23.13
C GLY A 250 4.21 -5.21 23.64
N GLU A 251 3.21 -4.64 22.94
CA GLU A 251 2.58 -3.37 23.31
C GLU A 251 1.30 -3.55 24.17
N LEU A 252 0.78 -4.78 24.29
CA LEU A 252 -0.50 -5.03 24.94
C LEU A 252 -0.48 -4.62 26.42
N VAL A 253 0.57 -4.97 27.17
CA VAL A 253 0.68 -4.61 28.58
C VAL A 253 0.72 -3.09 28.76
N ARG A 254 1.48 -2.39 27.93
CA ARG A 254 1.53 -0.91 27.95
C ARG A 254 0.16 -0.30 27.67
N ALA A 255 -0.54 -0.83 26.68
CA ALA A 255 -1.85 -0.30 26.27
C ALA A 255 -2.93 -0.40 27.35
N VAL A 256 -2.90 -1.48 28.18
CA VAL A 256 -3.90 -1.70 29.23
C VAL A 256 -3.48 -1.15 30.59
N SER A 257 -2.29 -0.57 30.70
CA SER A 257 -1.75 0.02 31.94
C SER A 257 -1.88 1.56 31.93
N ALA A 258 -1.98 2.15 33.11
CA ALA A 258 -1.96 3.61 33.26
C ALA A 258 -0.55 4.16 32.94
N PRO A 259 -0.43 5.36 32.32
CA PRO A 259 -1.52 6.25 31.90
C PRO A 259 -2.05 5.96 30.49
N ALA A 260 -1.45 5.02 29.74
CA ALA A 260 -1.77 4.78 28.33
C ALA A 260 -3.24 4.31 28.17
N ARG A 261 -3.74 3.49 29.07
CA ARG A 261 -5.13 3.01 29.03
C ARG A 261 -6.14 4.16 29.03
N GLU A 262 -5.97 5.14 29.89
CA GLU A 262 -6.84 6.31 30.00
C GLU A 262 -6.73 7.19 28.76
N GLN A 263 -5.53 7.38 28.24
CA GLN A 263 -5.26 8.17 27.02
C GLN A 263 -5.88 7.50 25.78
N ILE A 264 -5.71 6.19 25.63
CA ILE A 264 -6.32 5.40 24.55
C ILE A 264 -7.84 5.51 24.63
N HIS A 265 -8.44 5.27 25.80
CA HIS A 265 -9.89 5.35 25.98
C HIS A 265 -10.42 6.73 25.57
N ALA A 266 -9.81 7.80 26.06
CA ALA A 266 -10.21 9.16 25.73
C ALA A 266 -10.09 9.45 24.22
N ALA A 267 -8.98 9.06 23.60
CA ALA A 267 -8.70 9.30 22.18
C ALA A 267 -9.67 8.54 21.26
N ILE A 268 -9.95 7.28 21.56
CA ILE A 268 -10.85 6.44 20.77
C ILE A 268 -12.32 6.88 20.95
N THR A 269 -12.70 7.29 22.17
CA THR A 269 -14.04 7.87 22.40
C THR A 269 -14.19 9.21 21.67
N ALA A 270 -13.16 10.05 21.65
CA ALA A 270 -13.17 11.28 20.87
C ALA A 270 -13.27 11.03 19.35
N ALA A 271 -12.79 9.88 18.86
CA ALA A 271 -12.98 9.45 17.47
C ALA A 271 -14.42 8.94 17.18
N GLY A 272 -15.31 8.91 18.19
CA GLY A 272 -16.72 8.60 18.04
C GLY A 272 -17.12 7.17 18.38
N PHE A 273 -16.20 6.34 18.92
CA PHE A 273 -16.56 5.01 19.42
C PHE A 273 -17.09 5.08 20.85
N ARG A 274 -18.11 4.28 21.13
CA ARG A 274 -18.70 4.22 22.49
C ARG A 274 -17.93 3.28 23.41
N PHE A 275 -17.41 2.17 22.87
CA PHE A 275 -16.70 1.15 23.61
C PHE A 275 -15.33 0.89 23.01
N VAL A 276 -14.37 0.58 23.86
CA VAL A 276 -12.98 0.31 23.48
C VAL A 276 -12.59 -1.07 24.01
N ALA A 277 -12.13 -1.93 23.14
CA ALA A 277 -11.63 -3.27 23.48
C ALA A 277 -10.23 -3.45 22.88
N VAL A 278 -9.41 -4.28 23.52
CA VAL A 278 -8.09 -4.68 23.02
C VAL A 278 -8.14 -6.16 22.67
N ASP A 279 -7.65 -6.51 21.47
CA ASP A 279 -7.53 -7.89 21.03
C ASP A 279 -6.32 -8.55 21.69
N LEU A 280 -6.53 -9.64 22.40
CA LEU A 280 -5.47 -10.35 23.12
C LEU A 280 -4.48 -11.09 22.19
N LEU A 281 -4.89 -11.41 20.96
CA LEU A 281 -4.01 -12.03 19.96
C LEU A 281 -3.11 -11.01 19.26
N GLY A 282 -3.42 -9.72 19.39
CA GLY A 282 -2.68 -8.66 18.75
C GLY A 282 -2.97 -8.53 17.24
N ILE A 283 -2.03 -7.94 16.48
CA ILE A 283 -2.22 -7.67 15.05
C ILE A 283 -2.24 -8.98 14.26
N GLN A 284 -3.33 -9.20 13.52
CA GLN A 284 -3.49 -10.34 12.63
C GLN A 284 -3.67 -9.88 11.17
N SER A 285 -2.91 -10.49 10.26
CA SER A 285 -3.11 -10.31 8.84
C SER A 285 -4.30 -11.16 8.37
N GLY A 286 -5.27 -10.53 7.67
CA GLY A 286 -6.42 -11.24 7.12
C GLY A 286 -7.44 -11.72 8.16
N ALA A 287 -7.47 -11.14 9.37
CA ALA A 287 -8.36 -11.57 10.46
C ALA A 287 -9.82 -11.77 10.04
N PHE A 288 -10.37 -10.91 9.19
CA PHE A 288 -11.74 -11.05 8.70
C PHE A 288 -11.88 -12.04 7.54
N THR A 289 -10.84 -12.25 6.75
CA THR A 289 -10.85 -13.24 5.66
C THR A 289 -10.84 -14.66 6.21
N MET A 290 -10.16 -14.88 7.34
CA MET A 290 -10.15 -16.20 8.00
C MET A 290 -11.55 -16.63 8.45
N SER A 291 -12.44 -15.72 8.80
CA SER A 291 -13.82 -16.04 9.15
C SER A 291 -14.68 -16.53 7.98
N LEU A 292 -14.22 -16.34 6.74
CA LEU A 292 -14.87 -16.84 5.53
C LEU A 292 -14.43 -18.27 5.18
N LEU A 293 -13.35 -18.76 5.78
CA LEU A 293 -12.89 -20.12 5.56
C LEU A 293 -13.76 -21.08 6.40
N PRO A 294 -14.18 -22.24 5.83
CA PRO A 294 -14.88 -23.23 6.62
C PRO A 294 -13.99 -23.68 7.79
N VAL A 295 -14.55 -23.61 8.99
CA VAL A 295 -13.88 -24.15 10.19
C VAL A 295 -13.65 -25.63 9.93
N LYS A 296 -12.41 -26.07 9.77
CA LYS A 296 -12.08 -27.49 9.86
C LYS A 296 -12.45 -27.94 11.29
N ARG A 297 -13.55 -28.65 11.42
CA ARG A 297 -13.86 -29.38 12.66
C ARG A 297 -13.05 -30.67 12.57
N ASP A 298 -12.01 -30.74 13.40
CA ASP A 298 -11.31 -31.99 13.68
C ASP A 298 -12.24 -32.95 14.42
#